data_2a8bc178136d60cf8d0fa7714bb37605
#
_entry.id   2a8bc178136d60cf8d0fa7714bb37605
#
_cell.length_a   1.000
_cell.length_b   1.000
_cell.length_c   1.000
_cell.angle_alpha   90.00
_cell.angle_beta   90.00
_cell.angle_gamma   90.00
#
_symmetry.space_group_name_H-M   'P 1'
#
loop_
_entity.id
_entity.type
_entity.pdbx_description
1 polymer ?
#
loop_
_entity_poly.entity_id
_entity_poly.type
_entity_poly.pdbx_seq_one_letter_code
_entity_poly.pdbx_strand_id
1 'polypeptide(L)'
;MKNSFLIAIGILVSSAIFAQEAPNITDASGKKQGHWIKFDADHKKIYDGNFLNNMPVGTFTYYYDSGIPWSISVFSKNGTVARTKMFDAGGKLVGEGKYVNEKKDSVWKFYNQEGKILSDEVYSNGLKNGAVKVYYSNGQISEEKMWKNGVLEGPCKKYFESGQLKYSGGYSKNKVEGKVTYYYGSGKVDAEGLYVNDLKNGPWKYYKEDGTVLRTDTYQFGKMTETTDKNKNRDVITKEQQLEEKKNSQKFEIKDPSQENYHPEN
;
A
#
# COMPACT_ATOMS: atom_id res chain seq x y z
N MET A 1 -21.66 7.62 -84.53
CA MET A 1 -20.74 6.73 -83.89
C MET A 1 -19.95 7.55 -82.90
N LYS A 2 -20.27 7.47 -81.57
CA LYS A 2 -19.53 8.15 -80.51
C LYS A 2 -18.80 7.07 -79.69
N ASN A 3 -17.50 7.04 -79.78
CA ASN A 3 -16.63 6.16 -79.02
C ASN A 3 -16.42 6.75 -77.62
N SER A 4 -16.95 6.11 -76.57
CA SER A 4 -16.64 6.44 -75.19
C SER A 4 -15.45 5.62 -74.75
N PHE A 5 -14.35 6.30 -74.43
CA PHE A 5 -13.17 5.71 -73.77
C PHE A 5 -13.40 5.70 -72.27
N LEU A 6 -13.53 4.51 -71.66
CA LEU A 6 -13.51 4.31 -70.21
C LEU A 6 -12.04 4.21 -69.74
N ILE A 7 -11.58 5.22 -68.99
CA ILE A 7 -10.31 5.20 -68.31
C ILE A 7 -10.55 4.55 -66.93
N ALA A 8 -10.06 3.32 -66.73
CA ALA A 8 -10.04 2.68 -65.45
C ALA A 8 -8.85 3.24 -64.63
N ILE A 9 -9.12 4.03 -63.61
CA ILE A 9 -8.09 4.46 -62.63
C ILE A 9 -7.93 3.34 -61.61
N GLY A 10 -6.87 2.60 -61.75
CA GLY A 10 -6.45 1.61 -60.75
C GLY A 10 -5.88 2.33 -59.51
N ILE A 11 -6.60 2.33 -58.40
CA ILE A 11 -6.07 2.78 -57.09
C ILE A 11 -5.16 1.69 -56.57
N LEU A 12 -3.84 1.88 -56.68
CA LEU A 12 -2.82 1.09 -55.98
C LEU A 12 -2.89 1.47 -54.47
N VAL A 13 -3.61 0.66 -53.67
CA VAL A 13 -3.51 0.71 -52.22
C VAL A 13 -2.18 0.03 -51.87
N SER A 14 -1.13 0.81 -51.66
CA SER A 14 0.12 0.32 -51.07
C SER A 14 -0.17 0.03 -49.56
N SER A 15 -0.47 -1.22 -49.23
CA SER A 15 -0.44 -1.69 -47.85
C SER A 15 1.01 -1.64 -47.37
N ALA A 16 1.37 -0.63 -46.59
CA ALA A 16 2.61 -0.61 -45.84
C ALA A 16 2.55 -1.78 -44.84
N ILE A 17 3.19 -2.90 -45.21
CA ILE A 17 3.45 -3.97 -44.25
C ILE A 17 4.52 -3.42 -43.33
N PHE A 18 4.10 -2.96 -42.13
CA PHE A 18 5.05 -2.75 -41.05
C PHE A 18 5.60 -4.12 -40.67
N ALA A 19 6.81 -4.43 -41.14
CA ALA A 19 7.55 -5.61 -40.71
C ALA A 19 7.71 -5.45 -39.18
N GLN A 20 7.08 -6.32 -38.42
CA GLN A 20 7.29 -6.41 -36.98
C GLN A 20 8.74 -6.85 -36.80
N GLU A 21 9.60 -6.00 -36.24
CA GLU A 21 10.98 -6.34 -35.95
C GLU A 21 11.02 -7.58 -35.05
N ALA A 22 11.99 -8.49 -35.34
CA ALA A 22 12.20 -9.66 -34.52
C ALA A 22 12.46 -9.24 -33.06
N PRO A 23 11.89 -9.92 -32.04
CA PRO A 23 12.15 -9.62 -30.67
C PRO A 23 13.59 -9.94 -30.25
N ASN A 24 14.05 -9.34 -29.13
CA ASN A 24 15.33 -9.63 -28.48
C ASN A 24 16.58 -9.20 -29.30
N ILE A 25 16.52 -8.00 -29.89
CA ILE A 25 17.65 -7.44 -30.66
C ILE A 25 18.60 -6.69 -29.73
N THR A 26 19.91 -6.89 -29.96
CA THR A 26 20.97 -6.04 -29.36
C THR A 26 21.67 -5.24 -30.47
N ASP A 27 22.14 -4.03 -30.12
CA ASP A 27 22.99 -3.24 -31.01
C ASP A 27 24.44 -3.77 -31.06
N ALA A 28 25.29 -3.14 -31.87
CA ALA A 28 26.68 -3.54 -32.04
C ALA A 28 27.51 -3.46 -30.73
N SER A 29 27.06 -2.73 -29.73
CA SER A 29 27.69 -2.66 -28.40
C SER A 29 27.08 -3.65 -27.38
N GLY A 30 26.18 -4.54 -27.81
CA GLY A 30 25.51 -5.54 -26.98
C GLY A 30 24.36 -4.97 -26.10
N LYS A 31 23.91 -3.74 -26.37
CA LYS A 31 22.80 -3.15 -25.59
C LYS A 31 21.45 -3.58 -26.18
N LYS A 32 20.51 -3.93 -25.30
CA LYS A 32 19.13 -4.26 -25.68
C LYS A 32 18.46 -3.08 -26.36
N GLN A 33 17.78 -3.35 -27.50
CA GLN A 33 17.01 -2.39 -28.28
C GLN A 33 15.65 -2.98 -28.68
N GLY A 34 14.64 -2.14 -28.81
CA GLY A 34 13.32 -2.52 -29.30
C GLY A 34 12.56 -3.50 -28.39
N HIS A 35 11.73 -4.34 -29.01
CA HIS A 35 10.85 -5.27 -28.31
C HIS A 35 11.63 -6.51 -27.78
N TRP A 36 11.37 -6.84 -26.51
CA TRP A 36 11.99 -7.96 -25.81
C TRP A 36 10.94 -8.81 -25.11
N ILE A 37 11.05 -10.14 -25.28
CA ILE A 37 10.28 -11.13 -24.57
C ILE A 37 11.25 -12.10 -23.90
N LYS A 38 11.11 -12.31 -22.58
CA LYS A 38 11.89 -13.32 -21.85
C LYS A 38 10.99 -14.48 -21.47
N PHE A 39 11.50 -15.69 -21.62
CA PHE A 39 10.90 -16.94 -21.17
C PHE A 39 11.83 -17.62 -20.16
N ASP A 40 11.28 -18.43 -19.28
CA ASP A 40 12.02 -19.34 -18.41
C ASP A 40 12.41 -20.65 -19.13
N ALA A 41 12.99 -21.59 -18.38
CA ALA A 41 13.39 -22.90 -18.92
C ALA A 41 12.20 -23.79 -19.35
N ASP A 42 11.01 -23.56 -18.77
CA ASP A 42 9.76 -24.25 -19.08
C ASP A 42 8.95 -23.55 -20.19
N HIS A 43 9.54 -22.56 -20.88
CA HIS A 43 8.93 -21.75 -21.95
C HIS A 43 7.74 -20.90 -21.46
N LYS A 44 7.65 -20.58 -20.16
CA LYS A 44 6.68 -19.65 -19.63
C LYS A 44 7.23 -18.22 -19.76
N LYS A 45 6.35 -17.29 -20.16
CA LYS A 45 6.73 -15.89 -20.34
C LYS A 45 6.99 -15.23 -18.98
N ILE A 46 8.21 -14.69 -18.79
CA ILE A 46 8.60 -13.92 -17.60
C ILE A 46 8.22 -12.46 -17.79
N TYR A 47 8.61 -11.86 -18.91
CA TYR A 47 8.24 -10.49 -19.22
C TYR A 47 8.12 -10.22 -20.74
N ASP A 48 7.44 -9.12 -21.04
CA ASP A 48 7.24 -8.56 -22.38
C ASP A 48 7.34 -7.03 -22.26
N GLY A 49 8.26 -6.39 -23.03
CA GLY A 49 8.48 -4.96 -22.94
C GLY A 49 9.48 -4.44 -23.96
N ASN A 50 9.80 -3.15 -23.88
CA ASN A 50 10.71 -2.51 -24.82
C ASN A 50 11.93 -1.91 -24.10
N PHE A 51 13.08 -2.02 -24.74
CA PHE A 51 14.34 -1.42 -24.29
C PHE A 51 14.87 -0.38 -25.28
N LEU A 52 15.52 0.63 -24.73
CA LEU A 52 16.37 1.56 -25.45
C LEU A 52 17.71 1.66 -24.71
N ASN A 53 18.80 1.20 -25.31
CA ASN A 53 20.14 1.17 -24.71
C ASN A 53 20.19 0.49 -23.32
N ASN A 54 19.59 -0.72 -23.19
CA ASN A 54 19.41 -1.48 -21.96
C ASN A 54 18.40 -0.87 -20.96
N MET A 55 17.87 0.33 -21.21
CA MET A 55 16.90 0.97 -20.28
C MET A 55 15.48 0.59 -20.70
N PRO A 56 14.60 0.18 -19.80
CA PRO A 56 13.22 -0.12 -20.12
C PRO A 56 12.48 1.17 -20.51
N VAL A 57 11.65 1.08 -21.56
CA VAL A 57 10.85 2.20 -22.08
C VAL A 57 9.42 1.74 -22.40
N GLY A 58 8.46 2.65 -22.20
CA GLY A 58 7.05 2.36 -22.46
C GLY A 58 6.50 1.29 -21.53
N THR A 59 5.60 0.46 -22.03
CA THR A 59 4.93 -0.56 -21.23
C THR A 59 5.78 -1.83 -21.12
N PHE A 60 5.93 -2.30 -19.88
CA PHE A 60 6.49 -3.58 -19.49
C PHE A 60 5.45 -4.39 -18.74
N THR A 61 5.28 -5.64 -19.15
CA THR A 61 4.37 -6.58 -18.47
C THR A 61 5.19 -7.77 -17.97
N TYR A 62 5.06 -8.06 -16.68
CA TYR A 62 5.62 -9.23 -16.02
C TYR A 62 4.53 -10.25 -15.74
N TYR A 63 4.84 -11.54 -15.80
CA TYR A 63 3.84 -12.59 -15.76
C TYR A 63 4.10 -13.59 -14.63
N TYR A 64 3.03 -14.11 -14.05
CA TYR A 64 3.05 -15.34 -13.27
C TYR A 64 3.27 -16.54 -14.20
N ASP A 65 3.66 -17.68 -13.65
CA ASP A 65 3.78 -18.96 -14.38
C ASP A 65 2.51 -19.37 -15.11
N SER A 66 1.36 -18.94 -14.62
CA SER A 66 0.05 -19.13 -15.26
C SER A 66 -0.16 -18.31 -16.54
N GLY A 67 0.74 -17.37 -16.84
CA GLY A 67 0.60 -16.44 -17.95
C GLY A 67 -0.26 -15.21 -17.63
N ILE A 68 -0.79 -15.09 -16.40
CA ILE A 68 -1.51 -13.90 -15.94
C ILE A 68 -0.48 -12.82 -15.58
N PRO A 69 -0.67 -11.56 -16.00
CA PRO A 69 0.20 -10.47 -15.55
C PRO A 69 0.18 -10.30 -14.03
N TRP A 70 1.35 -10.26 -13.38
CA TRP A 70 1.45 -9.84 -11.98
C TRP A 70 1.83 -8.36 -11.85
N SER A 71 2.44 -7.76 -12.90
CA SER A 71 2.77 -6.34 -12.92
C SER A 71 2.72 -5.78 -14.32
N ILE A 72 2.15 -4.59 -14.44
CA ILE A 72 2.20 -3.76 -15.65
C ILE A 72 2.78 -2.41 -15.24
N SER A 73 3.93 -2.07 -15.84
CA SER A 73 4.69 -0.85 -15.55
C SER A 73 4.83 -0.01 -16.81
N VAL A 74 4.59 1.30 -16.71
CA VAL A 74 4.87 2.25 -17.78
C VAL A 74 6.11 3.06 -17.41
N PHE A 75 7.20 2.79 -18.12
CA PHE A 75 8.49 3.44 -17.88
C PHE A 75 8.62 4.78 -18.60
N SER A 76 9.26 5.74 -17.95
CA SER A 76 9.58 7.07 -18.44
C SER A 76 10.94 7.53 -17.90
N LYS A 77 11.39 8.71 -18.34
CA LYS A 77 12.67 9.30 -17.94
C LYS A 77 13.84 8.30 -18.06
N ASN A 78 13.99 7.71 -19.24
CA ASN A 78 15.03 6.73 -19.53
C ASN A 78 15.03 5.55 -18.54
N GLY A 79 13.84 5.01 -18.23
CA GLY A 79 13.69 3.83 -17.38
C GLY A 79 13.78 4.09 -15.87
N THR A 80 14.08 5.32 -15.43
CA THR A 80 14.25 5.62 -14.00
C THR A 80 12.95 5.84 -13.24
N VAL A 81 11.84 6.09 -13.94
CA VAL A 81 10.51 6.25 -13.35
C VAL A 81 9.55 5.25 -13.97
N ALA A 82 8.82 4.51 -13.12
CA ALA A 82 7.77 3.60 -13.57
C ALA A 82 6.47 3.88 -12.82
N ARG A 83 5.34 3.93 -13.56
CA ARG A 83 3.99 3.86 -12.99
C ARG A 83 3.53 2.41 -13.11
N THR A 84 3.28 1.79 -11.97
CA THR A 84 3.08 0.33 -11.88
C THR A 84 1.70 0.01 -11.34
N LYS A 85 1.06 -0.98 -11.95
CA LYS A 85 -0.09 -1.71 -11.42
C LYS A 85 0.32 -3.13 -11.11
N MET A 86 -0.06 -3.65 -9.96
CA MET A 86 0.22 -5.01 -9.50
C MET A 86 -1.09 -5.78 -9.39
N PHE A 87 -1.05 -7.06 -9.78
CA PHE A 87 -2.21 -7.93 -9.81
C PHE A 87 -1.90 -9.22 -9.05
N ASP A 88 -2.92 -9.83 -8.47
CA ASP A 88 -2.81 -11.16 -7.88
C ASP A 88 -2.85 -12.27 -8.98
N ALA A 89 -2.68 -13.51 -8.57
CA ALA A 89 -2.70 -14.66 -9.48
C ALA A 89 -4.06 -14.90 -10.17
N GLY A 90 -5.14 -14.26 -9.70
CA GLY A 90 -6.45 -14.22 -10.33
C GLY A 90 -6.64 -13.05 -11.30
N GLY A 91 -5.61 -12.18 -11.46
CA GLY A 91 -5.66 -11.01 -12.32
C GLY A 91 -6.39 -9.80 -11.71
N LYS A 92 -6.67 -9.81 -10.40
CA LYS A 92 -7.26 -8.67 -9.72
C LYS A 92 -6.20 -7.64 -9.33
N LEU A 93 -6.50 -6.35 -9.51
CA LEU A 93 -5.63 -5.26 -9.07
C LEU A 93 -5.50 -5.28 -7.55
N VAL A 94 -4.26 -5.42 -7.06
CA VAL A 94 -3.95 -5.41 -5.62
C VAL A 94 -3.14 -4.19 -5.18
N GLY A 95 -2.52 -3.48 -6.14
CA GLY A 95 -1.79 -2.27 -5.81
C GLY A 95 -1.41 -1.44 -7.03
N GLU A 96 -1.24 -0.15 -6.82
CA GLU A 96 -0.70 0.74 -7.86
C GLU A 96 0.08 1.90 -7.24
N GLY A 97 1.09 2.38 -7.97
CA GLY A 97 1.91 3.48 -7.51
C GLY A 97 3.05 3.82 -8.46
N LYS A 98 4.01 4.53 -7.93
CA LYS A 98 5.17 4.99 -8.69
C LYS A 98 6.46 4.45 -8.08
N TYR A 99 7.34 3.97 -8.95
CA TYR A 99 8.76 3.73 -8.65
C TYR A 99 9.61 4.86 -9.19
N VAL A 100 10.65 5.22 -8.45
CA VAL A 100 11.75 6.09 -8.88
C VAL A 100 13.05 5.37 -8.54
N ASN A 101 13.90 5.12 -9.53
CA ASN A 101 15.11 4.31 -9.39
C ASN A 101 14.82 2.99 -8.64
N GLU A 102 13.80 2.24 -9.12
CA GLU A 102 13.37 0.94 -8.60
C GLU A 102 12.86 0.94 -7.15
N LYS A 103 12.70 2.12 -6.54
CA LYS A 103 12.19 2.30 -5.17
C LYS A 103 10.80 2.91 -5.18
N LYS A 104 9.89 2.40 -4.34
CA LYS A 104 8.57 3.01 -4.15
C LYS A 104 8.69 4.49 -3.80
N ASP A 105 7.89 5.34 -4.44
CA ASP A 105 7.88 6.78 -4.26
C ASP A 105 6.46 7.34 -4.37
N SER A 106 6.19 8.44 -3.66
CA SER A 106 4.87 9.07 -3.63
C SER A 106 3.78 8.15 -3.02
N VAL A 107 2.53 8.36 -3.40
CA VAL A 107 1.40 7.58 -2.89
C VAL A 107 1.30 6.25 -3.62
N TRP A 108 1.18 5.18 -2.84
CA TRP A 108 0.82 3.84 -3.27
C TRP A 108 -0.56 3.50 -2.73
N LYS A 109 -1.43 2.99 -3.61
CA LYS A 109 -2.76 2.50 -3.27
C LYS A 109 -2.76 0.98 -3.29
N PHE A 110 -3.33 0.37 -2.26
CA PHE A 110 -3.56 -1.06 -2.20
C PHE A 110 -5.05 -1.36 -2.15
N TYR A 111 -5.45 -2.50 -2.71
CA TYR A 111 -6.83 -2.88 -2.88
C TYR A 111 -7.11 -4.25 -2.26
N ASN A 112 -8.32 -4.46 -1.79
CA ASN A 112 -8.79 -5.76 -1.33
C ASN A 112 -9.33 -6.61 -2.49
N GLN A 113 -9.73 -7.84 -2.20
CA GLN A 113 -10.27 -8.79 -3.19
C GLN A 113 -11.58 -8.31 -3.87
N GLU A 114 -12.26 -7.32 -3.30
CA GLU A 114 -13.45 -6.69 -3.87
C GLU A 114 -13.13 -5.47 -4.75
N GLY A 115 -11.84 -5.11 -4.87
CA GLY A 115 -11.37 -3.93 -5.62
C GLY A 115 -11.58 -2.61 -4.88
N LYS A 116 -11.90 -2.64 -3.58
CA LYS A 116 -11.98 -1.45 -2.74
C LYS A 116 -10.62 -1.07 -2.20
N ILE A 117 -10.37 0.22 -2.02
CA ILE A 117 -9.13 0.71 -1.42
C ILE A 117 -8.99 0.17 -0.01
N LEU A 118 -7.89 -0.51 0.25
CA LEU A 118 -7.50 -1.03 1.56
C LEU A 118 -6.61 -0.04 2.30
N SER A 119 -5.62 0.55 1.59
CA SER A 119 -4.76 1.58 2.14
C SER A 119 -4.20 2.54 1.09
N ASP A 120 -3.90 3.77 1.55
CA ASP A 120 -3.02 4.73 0.89
C ASP A 120 -1.75 4.88 1.72
N GLU A 121 -0.60 4.64 1.11
CA GLU A 121 0.69 4.66 1.78
C GLU A 121 1.64 5.62 1.06
N VAL A 122 2.27 6.54 1.80
CA VAL A 122 3.22 7.49 1.23
C VAL A 122 4.64 6.95 1.39
N TYR A 123 5.38 6.91 0.28
CA TYR A 123 6.76 6.44 0.21
C TYR A 123 7.72 7.51 -0.28
N SER A 124 8.95 7.44 0.18
CA SER A 124 10.10 8.17 -0.34
C SER A 124 11.32 7.25 -0.31
N ASN A 125 12.01 7.09 -1.44
CA ASN A 125 13.16 6.19 -1.56
C ASN A 125 12.94 4.77 -1.04
N GLY A 126 11.73 4.20 -1.25
CA GLY A 126 11.37 2.85 -0.85
C GLY A 126 10.92 2.71 0.61
N LEU A 127 11.04 3.74 1.43
CA LEU A 127 10.61 3.74 2.83
C LEU A 127 9.29 4.49 3.00
N LYS A 128 8.41 4.01 3.88
CA LYS A 128 7.19 4.76 4.28
C LYS A 128 7.63 6.09 4.88
N ASN A 129 7.13 7.20 4.31
CA ASN A 129 7.51 8.55 4.72
C ASN A 129 6.36 9.52 4.48
N GLY A 130 5.53 9.71 5.47
CA GLY A 130 4.30 10.50 5.41
C GLY A 130 3.11 9.76 6.01
N ALA A 131 1.91 10.21 5.69
CA ALA A 131 0.68 9.60 6.18
C ALA A 131 0.40 8.25 5.52
N VAL A 132 0.05 7.26 6.34
CA VAL A 132 -0.54 5.99 5.90
C VAL A 132 -1.99 6.00 6.39
N LYS A 133 -2.92 5.77 5.46
CA LYS A 133 -4.35 5.63 5.72
C LYS A 133 -4.79 4.22 5.43
N VAL A 134 -5.54 3.63 6.34
CA VAL A 134 -6.20 2.34 6.17
C VAL A 134 -7.71 2.58 6.16
N TYR A 135 -8.43 1.82 5.35
CA TYR A 135 -9.86 2.03 5.14
C TYR A 135 -10.69 0.81 5.56
N TYR A 136 -11.89 1.06 6.03
CA TYR A 136 -12.94 0.05 6.16
C TYR A 136 -13.50 -0.33 4.78
N SER A 137 -14.22 -1.45 4.71
CA SER A 137 -14.87 -1.91 3.48
C SER A 137 -15.93 -0.95 2.93
N ASN A 138 -16.49 -0.07 3.78
CA ASN A 138 -17.42 0.99 3.39
C ASN A 138 -16.71 2.25 2.83
N GLY A 139 -15.36 2.27 2.78
CA GLY A 139 -14.55 3.37 2.28
C GLY A 139 -14.23 4.46 3.33
N GLN A 140 -14.73 4.34 4.55
CA GLN A 140 -14.36 5.24 5.63
C GLN A 140 -12.94 4.92 6.12
N ILE A 141 -12.21 5.95 6.57
CA ILE A 141 -10.88 5.75 7.17
C ILE A 141 -11.04 4.99 8.49
N SER A 142 -10.30 3.90 8.66
CA SER A 142 -10.20 3.15 9.92
C SER A 142 -9.03 3.61 10.78
N GLU A 143 -7.90 3.97 10.14
CA GLU A 143 -6.68 4.37 10.82
C GLU A 143 -5.86 5.35 9.98
N GLU A 144 -5.26 6.34 10.63
CA GLU A 144 -4.21 7.21 10.07
C GLU A 144 -2.99 7.17 10.98
N LYS A 145 -1.81 6.93 10.40
CA LYS A 145 -0.52 6.94 11.08
C LYS A 145 0.51 7.74 10.31
N MET A 146 1.41 8.39 11.02
CA MET A 146 2.55 9.08 10.42
C MET A 146 3.80 8.22 10.48
N TRP A 147 4.52 8.21 9.36
CA TRP A 147 5.78 7.51 9.20
C TRP A 147 6.88 8.49 8.80
N LYS A 148 8.08 8.27 9.30
CA LYS A 148 9.27 9.01 8.94
C LYS A 148 10.41 8.03 8.67
N ASN A 149 10.85 7.95 7.40
CA ASN A 149 11.93 7.04 6.97
C ASN A 149 11.75 5.59 7.44
N GLY A 150 10.54 5.03 7.29
CA GLY A 150 10.22 3.65 7.65
C GLY A 150 9.94 3.41 9.14
N VAL A 151 9.94 4.46 9.97
CA VAL A 151 9.67 4.40 11.41
C VAL A 151 8.35 5.09 11.71
N LEU A 152 7.50 4.51 12.56
CA LEU A 152 6.31 5.17 13.09
C LEU A 152 6.73 6.32 13.99
N GLU A 153 6.36 7.54 13.58
CA GLU A 153 6.74 8.78 14.26
C GLU A 153 5.67 9.84 14.03
N GLY A 154 5.05 10.34 15.09
CA GLY A 154 4.04 11.38 15.01
C GLY A 154 2.62 10.89 15.34
N PRO A 155 1.58 11.64 14.95
CA PRO A 155 0.21 11.37 15.35
C PRO A 155 -0.36 10.08 14.76
N CYS A 156 -1.25 9.45 15.54
CA CYS A 156 -2.07 8.32 15.15
C CYS A 156 -3.52 8.62 15.51
N LYS A 157 -4.43 8.32 14.58
CA LYS A 157 -5.88 8.37 14.79
C LYS A 157 -6.51 7.07 14.34
N LYS A 158 -7.48 6.57 15.10
CA LYS A 158 -8.35 5.46 14.67
C LYS A 158 -9.80 5.93 14.71
N TYR A 159 -10.61 5.38 13.84
CA TYR A 159 -12.00 5.77 13.69
C TYR A 159 -12.91 4.55 13.83
N PHE A 160 -14.16 4.78 14.21
CA PHE A 160 -15.22 3.80 14.06
C PHE A 160 -15.64 3.69 12.59
N GLU A 161 -16.30 2.61 12.24
CA GLU A 161 -16.83 2.40 10.88
C GLU A 161 -17.86 3.47 10.46
N SER A 162 -18.47 4.15 11.43
CA SER A 162 -19.33 5.33 11.24
C SER A 162 -18.57 6.63 10.91
N GLY A 163 -17.20 6.61 10.97
CA GLY A 163 -16.33 7.75 10.73
C GLY A 163 -16.01 8.60 11.95
N GLN A 164 -16.66 8.35 13.12
CA GLN A 164 -16.33 9.07 14.36
C GLN A 164 -14.96 8.63 14.89
N LEU A 165 -14.26 9.58 15.53
CA LEU A 165 -12.95 9.32 16.14
C LEU A 165 -13.10 8.31 17.28
N LYS A 166 -12.31 7.23 17.24
CA LYS A 166 -12.24 6.16 18.24
C LYS A 166 -11.03 6.32 19.16
N TYR A 167 -9.92 6.81 18.59
CA TYR A 167 -8.64 6.93 19.30
C TYR A 167 -7.82 8.08 18.71
N SER A 168 -7.15 8.83 19.58
CA SER A 168 -6.08 9.75 19.21
C SER A 168 -4.88 9.54 20.13
N GLY A 169 -3.68 9.55 19.55
CA GLY A 169 -2.42 9.40 20.25
C GLY A 169 -1.25 9.67 19.33
N GLY A 170 -0.07 9.19 19.70
CA GLY A 170 1.12 9.35 18.91
C GLY A 170 2.08 8.19 19.07
N TYR A 171 3.04 8.15 18.16
CA TYR A 171 4.17 7.23 18.16
C TYR A 171 5.47 8.01 18.18
N SER A 172 6.47 7.49 18.87
CA SER A 172 7.87 7.87 18.74
C SER A 172 8.72 6.60 18.63
N LYS A 173 9.53 6.50 17.55
CA LYS A 173 10.40 5.34 17.28
C LYS A 173 9.67 3.99 17.35
N ASN A 174 8.50 3.88 16.67
CA ASN A 174 7.61 2.71 16.64
C ASN A 174 6.90 2.37 17.96
N LYS A 175 7.02 3.21 18.99
CA LYS A 175 6.38 2.99 20.29
C LYS A 175 5.31 4.04 20.53
N VAL A 176 4.20 3.64 21.16
CA VAL A 176 3.19 4.60 21.59
C VAL A 176 3.80 5.51 22.66
N GLU A 177 3.69 6.81 22.44
CA GLU A 177 4.32 7.83 23.27
C GLU A 177 3.38 9.03 23.45
N GLY A 178 3.35 9.59 24.67
CA GLY A 178 2.61 10.78 24.97
C GLY A 178 1.15 10.53 25.35
N LYS A 179 0.35 11.59 25.30
CA LYS A 179 -1.07 11.55 25.66
C LYS A 179 -1.85 10.75 24.62
N VAL A 180 -2.74 9.87 25.11
CA VAL A 180 -3.73 9.17 24.29
C VAL A 180 -5.14 9.43 24.82
N THR A 181 -6.12 9.40 23.93
CA THR A 181 -7.53 9.55 24.25
C THR A 181 -8.33 8.53 23.45
N TYR A 182 -9.19 7.80 24.13
CA TYR A 182 -10.19 6.90 23.58
C TYR A 182 -11.56 7.56 23.63
N TYR A 183 -12.41 7.26 22.67
CA TYR A 183 -13.71 7.88 22.53
C TYR A 183 -14.80 6.81 22.37
N TYR A 184 -15.97 7.08 22.92
CA TYR A 184 -17.21 6.38 22.61
C TYR A 184 -17.66 6.67 21.17
N GLY A 185 -18.55 5.83 20.63
CA GLY A 185 -19.19 6.08 19.33
C GLY A 185 -20.00 7.37 19.27
N SER A 186 -20.42 7.92 20.42
CA SER A 186 -21.05 9.23 20.55
C SER A 186 -20.06 10.41 20.39
N GLY A 187 -18.74 10.13 20.33
CA GLY A 187 -17.67 11.13 20.27
C GLY A 187 -17.23 11.67 21.63
N LYS A 188 -17.86 11.25 22.73
CA LYS A 188 -17.43 11.62 24.07
C LYS A 188 -16.21 10.80 24.48
N VAL A 189 -15.38 11.37 25.38
CA VAL A 189 -14.18 10.70 25.91
C VAL A 189 -14.59 9.48 26.73
N ASP A 190 -14.00 8.32 26.43
CA ASP A 190 -14.13 7.07 27.19
C ASP A 190 -12.97 6.91 28.18
N ALA A 191 -11.72 7.12 27.71
CA ALA A 191 -10.55 7.07 28.55
C ALA A 191 -9.44 7.97 28.03
N GLU A 192 -8.61 8.49 28.93
CA GLU A 192 -7.39 9.22 28.58
C GLU A 192 -6.28 8.98 29.58
N GLY A 193 -5.05 9.09 29.12
CA GLY A 193 -3.86 8.91 29.94
C GLY A 193 -2.59 9.10 29.14
N LEU A 194 -1.47 8.73 29.74
CA LEU A 194 -0.15 8.84 29.16
C LEU A 194 0.44 7.45 28.88
N TYR A 195 1.11 7.33 27.72
CA TYR A 195 2.03 6.24 27.44
C TYR A 195 3.47 6.75 27.44
N VAL A 196 4.38 5.92 27.95
CA VAL A 196 5.82 6.08 27.83
C VAL A 196 6.37 4.75 27.33
N ASN A 197 6.95 4.73 26.14
CA ASN A 197 7.50 3.51 25.51
C ASN A 197 6.52 2.33 25.50
N ASP A 198 5.28 2.50 25.01
CA ASP A 198 4.19 1.51 24.97
C ASP A 198 3.58 1.14 26.35
N LEU A 199 4.05 1.73 27.42
CA LEU A 199 3.60 1.42 28.78
C LEU A 199 2.76 2.55 29.35
N LYS A 200 1.59 2.23 29.93
CA LYS A 200 0.80 3.21 30.67
C LYS A 200 1.63 3.81 31.79
N ASN A 201 1.57 5.13 31.94
CA ASN A 201 2.31 5.85 32.97
C ASN A 201 1.50 7.02 33.53
N GLY A 202 1.56 7.24 34.85
CA GLY A 202 0.78 8.25 35.54
C GLY A 202 -0.72 7.94 35.62
N PRO A 203 -1.56 8.97 35.86
CA PRO A 203 -3.00 8.82 36.04
C PRO A 203 -3.70 8.55 34.70
N TRP A 204 -4.58 7.54 34.70
CA TRP A 204 -5.50 7.19 33.65
C TRP A 204 -6.92 7.42 34.11
N LYS A 205 -7.67 8.29 33.43
CA LYS A 205 -9.06 8.59 33.71
C LYS A 205 -9.96 7.81 32.75
N TYR A 206 -10.98 7.20 33.31
CA TYR A 206 -12.05 6.52 32.61
C TYR A 206 -13.35 7.24 32.87
N TYR A 207 -14.17 7.41 31.86
CA TYR A 207 -15.38 8.18 31.93
C TYR A 207 -16.59 7.33 31.59
N LYS A 208 -17.74 7.70 32.09
CA LYS A 208 -19.02 7.23 31.58
C LYS A 208 -19.43 8.05 30.37
N GLU A 209 -20.38 7.55 29.61
CA GLU A 209 -20.87 8.24 28.40
C GLU A 209 -21.58 9.58 28.72
N ASP A 210 -22.03 9.82 29.97
CA ASP A 210 -22.49 11.10 30.41
C ASP A 210 -21.38 12.14 30.65
N GLY A 211 -20.09 11.72 30.56
CA GLY A 211 -18.91 12.54 30.78
C GLY A 211 -18.43 12.59 32.24
N THR A 212 -19.11 11.92 33.17
CA THR A 212 -18.65 11.83 34.56
C THR A 212 -17.49 10.84 34.68
N VAL A 213 -16.54 11.14 35.59
CA VAL A 213 -15.42 10.25 35.87
C VAL A 213 -15.93 8.95 36.49
N LEU A 214 -15.68 7.82 35.85
CA LEU A 214 -16.01 6.51 36.38
C LEU A 214 -14.96 6.05 37.39
N ARG A 215 -13.68 6.18 37.04
CA ARG A 215 -12.53 5.84 37.90
C ARG A 215 -11.25 6.51 37.39
N THR A 216 -10.27 6.56 38.28
CA THR A 216 -8.88 6.90 37.93
C THR A 216 -7.97 5.77 38.42
N ASP A 217 -7.13 5.26 37.50
CA ASP A 217 -6.10 4.28 37.80
C ASP A 217 -4.73 4.93 37.62
N THR A 218 -3.80 4.72 38.55
CA THR A 218 -2.43 5.24 38.43
C THR A 218 -1.50 4.10 38.02
N TYR A 219 -0.67 4.36 37.02
CA TYR A 219 0.27 3.39 36.48
C TYR A 219 1.72 3.87 36.67
N GLN A 220 2.62 2.96 36.91
CA GLN A 220 4.05 3.16 36.86
C GLN A 220 4.65 2.10 35.93
N PHE A 221 5.15 2.55 34.75
CA PHE A 221 5.71 1.67 33.71
C PHE A 221 4.86 0.43 33.42
N GLY A 222 3.56 0.64 33.15
CA GLY A 222 2.60 -0.40 32.80
C GLY A 222 1.97 -1.17 33.98
N LYS A 223 2.53 -1.05 35.18
CA LYS A 223 1.97 -1.67 36.39
C LYS A 223 1.01 -0.70 37.08
N MET A 224 -0.22 -1.13 37.32
CA MET A 224 -1.18 -0.35 38.10
C MET A 224 -0.74 -0.33 39.58
N THR A 225 -0.62 0.87 40.16
CA THR A 225 -0.22 1.09 41.54
C THR A 225 -1.39 1.51 42.42
N GLU A 226 -2.36 2.21 41.85
CA GLU A 226 -3.54 2.72 42.57
C GLU A 226 -4.77 2.67 41.67
N THR A 227 -5.96 2.55 42.28
CA THR A 227 -7.25 2.68 41.60
C THR A 227 -8.28 3.26 42.53
N THR A 228 -9.17 4.12 41.99
CA THR A 228 -10.36 4.61 42.72
C THR A 228 -11.56 3.68 42.53
N ASP A 229 -11.45 2.59 41.78
CA ASP A 229 -12.51 1.59 41.62
C ASP A 229 -12.62 0.74 42.89
N LYS A 230 -13.76 0.80 43.56
CA LYS A 230 -14.04 0.02 44.76
C LYS A 230 -14.32 -1.45 44.47
N ASN A 231 -14.54 -1.82 43.21
CA ASN A 231 -14.83 -3.21 42.75
C ASN A 231 -13.65 -3.77 41.98
N LYS A 232 -12.72 -4.41 42.66
CA LYS A 232 -11.45 -4.96 42.14
C LYS A 232 -11.54 -6.02 40.99
N ASN A 233 -12.72 -6.33 40.47
CA ASN A 233 -12.94 -7.47 39.55
C ASN A 233 -12.99 -7.12 38.05
N ARG A 234 -12.52 -5.93 37.59
CA ARG A 234 -12.60 -5.51 36.19
C ARG A 234 -11.29 -5.56 35.39
N ASP A 235 -10.25 -6.22 35.87
CA ASP A 235 -8.97 -6.39 35.14
C ASP A 235 -9.07 -7.24 33.86
N VAL A 236 -10.21 -7.88 33.61
CA VAL A 236 -10.40 -8.80 32.47
C VAL A 236 -10.66 -8.03 31.16
N ILE A 237 -11.39 -6.92 31.22
CA ILE A 237 -11.86 -6.19 30.00
C ILE A 237 -10.71 -5.46 29.29
N THR A 238 -9.76 -4.93 30.04
CA THR A 238 -8.60 -4.20 29.47
C THR A 238 -7.62 -5.13 28.74
N LYS A 239 -7.49 -6.38 29.18
CA LYS A 239 -6.63 -7.40 28.52
C LYS A 239 -7.26 -7.89 27.21
N GLU A 240 -8.56 -8.06 27.16
CA GLU A 240 -9.27 -8.49 25.95
C GLU A 240 -9.23 -7.43 24.85
N GLN A 241 -9.44 -6.16 25.18
CA GLN A 241 -9.34 -5.06 24.20
C GLN A 241 -7.92 -4.91 23.65
N GLN A 242 -6.88 -5.03 24.48
CA GLN A 242 -5.49 -5.00 24.02
C GLN A 242 -5.11 -6.21 23.16
N LEU A 243 -5.70 -7.38 23.44
CA LEU A 243 -5.47 -8.60 22.66
C LEU A 243 -6.19 -8.51 21.29
N GLU A 244 -7.37 -7.93 21.26
CA GLU A 244 -8.15 -7.69 20.04
C GLU A 244 -7.51 -6.63 19.16
N GLU A 245 -6.93 -5.56 19.74
CA GLU A 245 -6.13 -4.57 19.03
C GLU A 245 -4.84 -5.14 18.44
N LYS A 246 -4.15 -6.05 19.19
CA LYS A 246 -2.98 -6.79 18.65
C LYS A 246 -3.38 -7.72 17.51
N LYS A 247 -4.48 -8.46 17.62
CA LYS A 247 -4.97 -9.34 16.56
C LYS A 247 -5.39 -8.55 15.31
N ASN A 248 -5.99 -7.38 15.47
CA ASN A 248 -6.41 -6.53 14.36
C ASN A 248 -5.22 -5.84 13.68
N SER A 249 -4.19 -5.42 14.43
CA SER A 249 -2.97 -4.86 13.82
C SER A 249 -2.13 -5.89 13.06
N GLN A 250 -2.10 -7.16 13.50
CA GLN A 250 -1.42 -8.24 12.79
C GLN A 250 -2.17 -8.71 11.53
N LYS A 251 -3.48 -8.48 11.45
CA LYS A 251 -4.31 -8.89 10.31
C LYS A 251 -4.12 -8.00 9.07
N PHE A 252 -3.42 -6.88 9.19
CA PHE A 252 -3.17 -5.90 8.14
C PHE A 252 -1.71 -5.79 7.69
N GLU A 253 -0.85 -6.77 7.97
CA GLU A 253 0.40 -6.90 7.23
C GLU A 253 0.07 -7.37 5.81
N ILE A 254 -0.07 -6.40 4.91
CA ILE A 254 -0.19 -6.66 3.48
C ILE A 254 1.17 -7.17 3.04
N LYS A 255 1.27 -8.48 2.75
CA LYS A 255 2.45 -9.02 2.06
C LYS A 255 2.55 -8.32 0.72
N ASP A 256 3.65 -7.63 0.49
CA ASP A 256 3.96 -7.01 -0.80
C ASP A 256 4.24 -8.11 -1.83
N PRO A 257 3.34 -8.34 -2.82
CA PRO A 257 3.55 -9.39 -3.81
C PRO A 257 4.83 -9.21 -4.62
N SER A 258 5.41 -8.00 -4.65
CA SER A 258 6.66 -7.72 -5.37
C SER A 258 7.89 -8.32 -4.68
N GLN A 259 7.79 -8.69 -3.39
CA GLN A 259 8.91 -9.28 -2.65
C GLN A 259 9.00 -10.81 -2.81
N GLU A 260 7.91 -11.48 -3.16
CA GLU A 260 7.91 -12.94 -3.33
C GLU A 260 8.49 -13.41 -4.67
N ASN A 261 8.56 -12.55 -5.71
CA ASN A 261 8.96 -12.94 -7.06
C ASN A 261 10.10 -12.10 -7.67
N TYR A 262 10.70 -11.18 -6.92
CA TYR A 262 11.83 -10.40 -7.40
C TYR A 262 13.14 -11.12 -7.08
N HIS A 263 13.64 -11.92 -8.02
CA HIS A 263 15.03 -12.34 -8.07
C HIS A 263 15.79 -11.33 -8.94
N PRO A 264 16.65 -10.45 -8.36
CA PRO A 264 17.61 -9.73 -9.17
C PRO A 264 18.62 -10.75 -9.69
N GLU A 265 18.57 -11.03 -10.98
CA GLU A 265 19.69 -11.75 -11.62
C GLU A 265 20.91 -10.84 -11.64
N ASN A 266 22.02 -11.31 -11.08
CA ASN A 266 23.38 -10.83 -11.28
C ASN A 266 23.76 -10.83 -12.76
#